data_d8cedbbc9a4aa2f2dc46723a55618f98
#
_entry.id   d8cedbbc9a4aa2f2dc46723a55618f98
#
_cell.length_a   1.000
_cell.length_b   1.000
_cell.length_c   1.000
_cell.angle_alpha   90.00
_cell.angle_beta   90.00
_cell.angle_gamma   90.00
#
_symmetry.space_group_name_H-M   'P 1'
#
loop_
_entity.id
_entity.type
_entity.pdbx_description
1 polymer ?
#
loop_
_entity_poly.entity_id
_entity_poly.type
_entity_poly.pdbx_seq_one_letter_code
_entity_poly.pdbx_strand_id
1 'polypeptide(L)'
;MEIIKSSRHQRIIGHFGEALLSNWLSRSGFEVTIVDHTGIDIVAYHPVTNQRLGITVKSRTRPKGKEATAVNLLSYRKSKDDRKKVFDACTAFACDPWIAVYVETTVFADIYLTSLRNYDKRYRSRNNLTTDTWKMRAKDLLLYEADPEVKHIRVEFRADSWGW
;
A
#
# COMPACT_ATOMS: atom_id res chain seq x y z
N MET A 1 -9.73 18.92 14.22
CA MET A 1 -9.18 18.24 15.41
C MET A 1 -7.88 17.57 15.01
N GLU A 2 -6.90 17.49 15.88
CA GLU A 2 -5.63 16.80 15.58
C GLU A 2 -5.75 15.33 15.96
N ILE A 3 -5.25 14.41 15.10
CA ILE A 3 -5.21 12.99 15.45
C ILE A 3 -4.14 12.77 16.51
N ILE A 4 -4.56 12.46 17.74
CA ILE A 4 -3.67 12.11 18.85
C ILE A 4 -3.33 10.62 18.73
N LYS A 5 -2.08 10.32 18.36
CA LYS A 5 -1.64 8.95 18.11
C LYS A 5 -1.02 8.33 19.35
N SER A 6 -1.43 7.12 19.70
CA SER A 6 -0.72 6.30 20.68
C SER A 6 0.65 5.86 20.14
N SER A 7 1.56 5.46 21.04
CA SER A 7 2.88 4.93 20.66
C SER A 7 2.80 3.67 19.77
N ARG A 8 1.69 2.94 19.82
CA ARG A 8 1.44 1.72 19.02
C ARG A 8 0.68 1.97 17.72
N HIS A 9 0.24 3.22 17.47
CA HIS A 9 -0.63 3.53 16.33
C HIS A 9 -0.03 3.08 14.99
N GLN A 10 1.27 3.22 14.78
CA GLN A 10 1.92 2.77 13.54
C GLN A 10 1.75 1.27 13.28
N ARG A 11 1.81 0.43 14.33
CA ARG A 11 1.61 -1.01 14.19
C ARG A 11 0.13 -1.33 13.92
N ILE A 12 -0.77 -0.66 14.64
CA ILE A 12 -2.22 -0.83 14.47
C ILE A 12 -2.65 -0.47 13.06
N ILE A 13 -2.22 0.68 12.55
CA ILE A 13 -2.56 1.12 11.18
C ILE A 13 -1.95 0.19 10.11
N GLY A 14 -0.79 -0.40 10.38
CA GLY A 14 -0.18 -1.41 9.51
C GLY A 14 -1.08 -2.63 9.36
N HIS A 15 -1.45 -3.29 10.47
CA HIS A 15 -2.34 -4.44 10.47
C HIS A 15 -3.74 -4.11 9.92
N PHE A 16 -4.24 -2.91 10.20
CA PHE A 16 -5.53 -2.49 9.67
C PHE A 16 -5.51 -2.35 8.15
N GLY A 17 -4.48 -1.74 7.57
CA GLY A 17 -4.31 -1.64 6.13
C GLY A 17 -4.21 -3.00 5.44
N GLU A 18 -3.48 -3.95 6.02
CA GLU A 18 -3.40 -5.33 5.55
C GLU A 18 -4.76 -6.03 5.60
N ALA A 19 -5.47 -5.93 6.72
CA ALA A 19 -6.80 -6.52 6.90
C ALA A 19 -7.84 -5.92 5.94
N LEU A 20 -7.83 -4.59 5.77
CA LEU A 20 -8.75 -3.90 4.89
C LEU A 20 -8.48 -4.27 3.41
N LEU A 21 -7.22 -4.32 2.99
CA LEU A 21 -6.85 -4.78 1.65
C LEU A 21 -7.27 -6.24 1.43
N SER A 22 -7.03 -7.12 2.40
CA SER A 22 -7.44 -8.53 2.33
C SER A 22 -8.96 -8.67 2.15
N ASN A 23 -9.76 -7.87 2.86
CA ASN A 23 -11.21 -7.85 2.68
C ASN A 23 -11.60 -7.45 1.25
N TRP A 24 -10.99 -6.43 0.67
CA TRP A 24 -11.31 -5.99 -0.69
C TRP A 24 -10.84 -6.97 -1.77
N LEU A 25 -9.70 -7.61 -1.59
CA LEU A 25 -9.24 -8.70 -2.46
C LEU A 25 -10.19 -9.90 -2.41
N SER A 26 -10.61 -10.32 -1.20
CA SER A 26 -11.60 -11.40 -1.02
C SER A 26 -12.93 -11.07 -1.71
N ARG A 27 -13.43 -9.85 -1.57
CA ARG A 27 -14.64 -9.37 -2.28
C ARG A 27 -14.48 -9.35 -3.80
N SER A 28 -13.26 -9.35 -4.28
CA SER A 28 -12.91 -9.37 -5.72
C SER A 28 -12.60 -10.79 -6.24
N GLY A 29 -12.86 -11.81 -5.45
CA GLY A 29 -12.73 -13.22 -5.85
C GLY A 29 -11.36 -13.84 -5.60
N PHE A 30 -10.48 -13.17 -4.86
CA PHE A 30 -9.19 -13.73 -4.45
C PHE A 30 -9.30 -14.55 -3.18
N GLU A 31 -8.64 -15.71 -3.16
CA GLU A 31 -8.24 -16.37 -1.93
C GLU A 31 -7.04 -15.63 -1.35
N VAL A 32 -7.11 -15.25 -0.08
CA VAL A 32 -6.14 -14.33 0.53
C VAL A 32 -5.58 -14.90 1.82
N THR A 33 -4.27 -14.76 2.00
CA THR A 33 -3.61 -15.04 3.27
C THR A 33 -2.66 -13.91 3.64
N ILE A 34 -2.71 -13.48 4.89
CA ILE A 34 -1.72 -12.58 5.49
C ILE A 34 -0.52 -13.43 5.88
N VAL A 35 0.67 -13.02 5.44
CA VAL A 35 1.92 -13.75 5.70
C VAL A 35 2.87 -12.85 6.49
N ASP A 36 3.47 -13.40 7.54
CA ASP A 36 4.54 -12.72 8.28
C ASP A 36 5.89 -13.08 7.64
N HIS A 37 6.08 -12.63 6.40
CA HIS A 37 7.28 -12.92 5.64
C HIS A 37 8.06 -11.64 5.31
N THR A 38 9.38 -11.73 5.36
CA THR A 38 10.25 -10.63 4.96
C THR A 38 10.06 -10.31 3.48
N GLY A 39 9.49 -9.15 3.17
CA GLY A 39 9.32 -8.62 1.82
C GLY A 39 7.88 -8.53 1.35
N ILE A 40 6.99 -9.46 1.71
CA ILE A 40 5.56 -9.40 1.38
C ILE A 40 4.71 -9.60 2.63
N ASP A 41 3.56 -8.95 2.66
CA ASP A 41 2.61 -8.96 3.78
C ASP A 41 1.39 -9.83 3.46
N ILE A 42 1.03 -9.96 2.18
CA ILE A 42 -0.15 -10.69 1.71
C ILE A 42 0.21 -11.52 0.48
N VAL A 43 -0.31 -12.76 0.44
CA VAL A 43 -0.40 -13.58 -0.77
C VAL A 43 -1.86 -13.69 -1.16
N ALA A 44 -2.18 -13.40 -2.42
CA ALA A 44 -3.53 -13.52 -2.95
C ALA A 44 -3.54 -14.31 -4.26
N TYR A 45 -4.50 -15.24 -4.39
CA TYR A 45 -4.68 -16.09 -5.56
C TYR A 45 -6.09 -15.97 -6.12
N HIS A 46 -6.21 -15.71 -7.42
CA HIS A 46 -7.50 -15.65 -8.09
C HIS A 46 -7.73 -16.97 -8.86
N PRO A 47 -8.66 -17.83 -8.43
CA PRO A 47 -8.81 -19.19 -8.98
C PRO A 47 -9.26 -19.21 -10.44
N VAL A 48 -9.98 -18.20 -10.91
CA VAL A 48 -10.46 -18.13 -12.29
C VAL A 48 -9.37 -17.64 -13.26
N THR A 49 -8.59 -16.63 -12.87
CA THR A 49 -7.55 -16.03 -13.73
C THR A 49 -6.18 -16.65 -13.51
N ASN A 50 -6.01 -17.48 -12.48
CA ASN A 50 -4.71 -18.01 -12.01
C ASN A 50 -3.70 -16.92 -11.60
N GLN A 51 -4.15 -15.69 -11.38
CA GLN A 51 -3.31 -14.62 -10.89
C GLN A 51 -2.83 -14.90 -9.46
N ARG A 52 -1.54 -14.69 -9.21
CA ARG A 52 -0.94 -14.80 -7.87
C ARG A 52 -0.21 -13.51 -7.54
N LEU A 53 -0.66 -12.82 -6.52
CA LEU A 53 -0.11 -11.55 -6.09
C LEU A 53 0.68 -11.74 -4.80
N GLY A 54 1.94 -11.30 -4.80
CA GLY A 54 2.72 -11.12 -3.57
C GLY A 54 2.77 -9.62 -3.25
N ILE A 55 2.06 -9.20 -2.22
CA ILE A 55 1.79 -7.78 -1.98
C ILE A 55 2.54 -7.29 -0.75
N THR A 56 3.30 -6.20 -0.90
CA THR A 56 3.78 -5.43 0.25
C THR A 56 2.85 -4.24 0.51
N VAL A 57 2.50 -4.03 1.77
CA VAL A 57 1.56 -2.99 2.21
C VAL A 57 2.29 -1.88 2.96
N LYS A 58 2.01 -0.63 2.62
CA LYS A 58 2.55 0.55 3.30
C LYS A 58 1.40 1.41 3.82
N SER A 59 1.27 1.48 5.14
CA SER A 59 0.18 2.20 5.80
C SER A 59 0.68 3.48 6.46
N ARG A 60 -0.05 4.57 6.31
CA ARG A 60 0.26 5.86 6.93
C ARG A 60 -1.00 6.58 7.39
N THR A 61 -0.95 7.18 8.56
CA THR A 61 -1.94 8.17 9.01
C THR A 61 -1.37 9.57 8.80
N ARG A 62 -2.15 10.46 8.20
CA ARG A 62 -1.78 11.83 7.89
C ARG A 62 -2.61 12.82 8.72
N PRO A 63 -1.99 13.70 9.52
CA PRO A 63 -2.70 14.80 10.15
C PRO A 63 -3.14 15.82 9.10
N LYS A 64 -4.08 16.67 9.47
CA LYS A 64 -4.58 17.76 8.62
C LYS A 64 -3.42 18.63 8.09
N GLY A 65 -3.43 18.93 6.80
CA GLY A 65 -2.40 19.71 6.10
C GLY A 65 -1.16 18.90 5.69
N LYS A 66 -1.12 17.58 5.93
CA LYS A 66 -0.02 16.69 5.53
C LYS A 66 -0.47 15.60 4.55
N GLU A 67 -1.68 15.70 4.01
CA GLU A 67 -2.30 14.70 3.13
C GLU A 67 -1.47 14.47 1.87
N ALA A 68 -0.86 15.52 1.32
CA ALA A 68 -0.02 15.46 0.12
C ALA A 68 1.39 14.87 0.35
N THR A 69 1.73 14.49 1.59
CA THR A 69 3.04 13.94 1.90
C THR A 69 3.20 12.53 1.29
N ALA A 70 4.24 12.34 0.50
CA ALA A 70 4.52 11.07 -0.14
C ALA A 70 4.72 9.92 0.88
N VAL A 71 4.37 8.70 0.47
CA VAL A 71 4.59 7.48 1.24
C VAL A 71 5.86 6.79 0.74
N ASN A 72 6.80 6.53 1.64
CA ASN A 72 7.96 5.70 1.32
C ASN A 72 7.52 4.25 1.14
N LEU A 73 7.86 3.66 0.01
CA LEU A 73 7.51 2.30 -0.36
C LEU A 73 8.63 1.31 -0.01
N LEU A 74 9.64 1.25 -0.85
CA LEU A 74 10.71 0.26 -0.79
C LEU A 74 12.06 0.96 -0.77
N SER A 75 12.88 0.63 0.21
CA SER A 75 14.29 1.03 0.22
C SER A 75 15.11 0.07 -0.65
N TYR A 76 16.15 0.58 -1.32
CA TYR A 76 17.13 -0.22 -2.05
C TYR A 76 18.56 0.27 -1.78
N ARG A 77 18.82 0.67 -0.53
CA ARG A 77 20.17 0.96 -0.02
C ARG A 77 20.94 -0.34 0.24
N LYS A 78 22.26 -0.29 0.14
CA LYS A 78 23.11 -1.48 0.43
C LYS A 78 22.83 -2.11 1.80
N SER A 79 22.54 -1.29 2.81
CA SER A 79 22.24 -1.74 4.18
C SER A 79 20.80 -2.21 4.38
N LYS A 80 19.89 -1.86 3.48
CA LYS A 80 18.47 -2.20 3.56
C LYS A 80 17.86 -2.23 2.16
N ASP A 81 17.83 -3.39 1.53
CA ASP A 81 17.23 -3.61 0.22
C ASP A 81 15.87 -4.30 0.35
N ASP A 82 14.85 -3.50 0.67
CA ASP A 82 13.46 -4.00 0.77
C ASP A 82 12.94 -4.43 -0.60
N ARG A 83 13.41 -3.81 -1.67
CA ARG A 83 13.01 -4.15 -3.03
C ARG A 83 13.46 -5.56 -3.40
N LYS A 84 14.72 -5.90 -3.12
CA LYS A 84 15.24 -7.27 -3.31
C LYS A 84 14.43 -8.28 -2.51
N LYS A 85 14.09 -7.97 -1.25
CA LYS A 85 13.28 -8.86 -0.40
C LYS A 85 11.90 -9.15 -0.99
N VAL A 86 11.25 -8.16 -1.61
CA VAL A 86 9.97 -8.38 -2.30
C VAL A 86 10.13 -9.34 -3.45
N PHE A 87 11.14 -9.18 -4.30
CA PHE A 87 11.39 -10.09 -5.43
C PHE A 87 11.75 -11.50 -4.96
N ASP A 88 12.61 -11.62 -3.95
CA ASP A 88 13.00 -12.93 -3.38
C ASP A 88 11.77 -13.66 -2.82
N ALA A 89 10.93 -12.97 -2.06
CA ALA A 89 9.69 -13.52 -1.52
C ALA A 89 8.70 -13.92 -2.63
N CYS A 90 8.48 -13.05 -3.62
CA CYS A 90 7.60 -13.36 -4.74
C CYS A 90 8.09 -14.56 -5.56
N THR A 91 9.40 -14.71 -5.73
CA THR A 91 9.99 -15.90 -6.36
C THR A 91 9.70 -17.16 -5.54
N ALA A 92 9.91 -17.11 -4.21
CA ALA A 92 9.68 -18.24 -3.31
C ALA A 92 8.21 -18.69 -3.28
N PHE A 93 7.26 -17.75 -3.36
CA PHE A 93 5.82 -18.03 -3.35
C PHE A 93 5.20 -18.15 -4.74
N ALA A 94 6.00 -18.08 -5.81
CA ALA A 94 5.53 -18.09 -7.20
C ALA A 94 4.43 -17.05 -7.47
N CYS A 95 4.65 -15.80 -7.00
CA CYS A 95 3.73 -14.69 -7.11
C CYS A 95 4.32 -13.56 -7.96
N ASP A 96 3.45 -12.73 -8.54
CA ASP A 96 3.85 -11.45 -9.13
C ASP A 96 3.97 -10.39 -8.04
N PRO A 97 5.00 -9.51 -8.07
CA PRO A 97 5.19 -8.47 -7.06
C PRO A 97 4.20 -7.30 -7.24
N TRP A 98 3.49 -6.98 -6.17
CA TRP A 98 2.54 -5.88 -6.08
C TRP A 98 2.82 -4.99 -4.88
N ILE A 99 2.40 -3.74 -4.96
CA ILE A 99 2.45 -2.78 -3.86
C ILE A 99 1.04 -2.30 -3.54
N ALA A 100 0.77 -2.13 -2.26
CA ALA A 100 -0.43 -1.47 -1.77
C ALA A 100 -0.05 -0.32 -0.85
N VAL A 101 -0.80 0.77 -0.97
CA VAL A 101 -0.63 1.96 -0.15
C VAL A 101 -1.96 2.28 0.53
N TYR A 102 -1.97 2.26 1.86
CA TYR A 102 -3.07 2.71 2.68
C TYR A 102 -2.72 4.05 3.32
N VAL A 103 -3.49 5.08 3.04
CA VAL A 103 -3.32 6.40 3.64
C VAL A 103 -4.62 6.84 4.29
N GLU A 104 -4.57 7.04 5.59
CA GLU A 104 -5.68 7.51 6.40
C GLU A 104 -5.47 8.97 6.76
N THR A 105 -6.52 9.76 6.62
CA THR A 105 -6.62 11.15 7.06
C THR A 105 -7.67 11.29 8.16
N THR A 106 -8.02 12.50 8.55
CA THR A 106 -9.11 12.76 9.52
C THR A 106 -10.51 12.53 8.95
N VAL A 107 -10.67 12.50 7.63
CA VAL A 107 -11.98 12.48 6.97
C VAL A 107 -12.16 11.32 5.99
N PHE A 108 -11.07 10.72 5.50
CA PHE A 108 -11.12 9.59 4.59
C PHE A 108 -9.87 8.71 4.70
N ALA A 109 -9.97 7.52 4.18
CA ALA A 109 -8.82 6.66 3.87
C ALA A 109 -8.84 6.23 2.41
N ASP A 110 -7.66 6.22 1.79
CA ASP A 110 -7.44 5.72 0.44
C ASP A 110 -6.60 4.44 0.47
N ILE A 111 -6.99 3.46 -0.35
CA ILE A 111 -6.19 2.28 -0.65
C ILE A 111 -5.89 2.28 -2.13
N TYR A 112 -4.62 2.23 -2.46
CA TYR A 112 -4.11 2.02 -3.82
C TYR A 112 -3.45 0.66 -3.93
N LEU A 113 -3.67 -0.04 -5.03
CA LEU A 113 -3.05 -1.33 -5.33
C LEU A 113 -2.63 -1.35 -6.80
N THR A 114 -1.36 -1.65 -7.06
CA THR A 114 -0.83 -1.77 -8.43
C THR A 114 0.33 -2.76 -8.47
N SER A 115 0.60 -3.34 -9.65
CA SER A 115 1.78 -4.17 -9.82
C SER A 115 3.06 -3.34 -9.70
N LEU A 116 4.12 -3.95 -9.18
CA LEU A 116 5.43 -3.29 -9.11
C LEU A 116 5.96 -2.95 -10.52
N ARG A 117 5.58 -3.75 -11.52
CA ARG A 117 5.87 -3.48 -12.94
C ARG A 117 5.22 -2.19 -13.43
N ASN A 118 3.92 -1.97 -13.13
CA ASN A 118 3.22 -0.74 -13.50
C ASN A 118 3.80 0.47 -12.77
N TYR A 119 4.07 0.31 -11.46
CA TYR A 119 4.74 1.34 -10.68
C TYR A 119 6.08 1.75 -11.30
N ASP A 120 6.94 0.80 -11.64
CA ASP A 120 8.25 1.06 -12.24
C ASP A 120 8.16 1.78 -13.58
N LYS A 121 7.20 1.39 -14.40
CA LYS A 121 6.99 1.96 -15.72
C LYS A 121 6.49 3.40 -15.68
N ARG A 122 5.57 3.73 -14.76
CA ARG A 122 4.81 4.99 -14.77
C ARG A 122 5.14 5.95 -13.64
N TYR A 123 5.46 5.47 -12.44
CA TYR A 123 5.46 6.28 -11.22
C TYR A 123 6.81 6.36 -10.52
N ARG A 124 7.69 5.42 -10.77
CA ARG A 124 9.01 5.39 -10.14
C ARG A 124 9.82 6.62 -10.54
N SER A 125 10.32 7.36 -9.55
CA SER A 125 11.20 8.49 -9.79
C SER A 125 12.60 8.03 -10.15
N ARG A 126 13.12 8.45 -11.31
CA ARG A 126 14.50 8.18 -11.72
C ARG A 126 15.53 8.95 -10.91
N ASN A 127 15.11 10.01 -10.22
CA ASN A 127 16.00 10.88 -9.43
C ASN A 127 16.15 10.44 -7.97
N ASN A 128 15.35 9.49 -7.51
CA ASN A 128 15.46 8.93 -6.17
C ASN A 128 16.23 7.62 -6.22
N LEU A 129 17.50 7.64 -5.82
CA LEU A 129 18.41 6.51 -5.93
C LEU A 129 18.42 5.58 -4.71
N THR A 130 17.55 5.80 -3.73
CA THR A 130 17.61 5.04 -2.47
C THR A 130 16.28 4.53 -1.95
N THR A 131 15.17 5.14 -2.37
CA THR A 131 13.84 4.78 -1.84
C THR A 131 12.76 5.08 -2.85
N ASP A 132 11.93 4.09 -3.16
CA ASP A 132 10.72 4.27 -3.94
C ASP A 132 9.67 5.03 -3.11
N THR A 133 8.86 5.87 -3.76
CA THR A 133 7.85 6.69 -3.09
C THR A 133 6.53 6.69 -3.86
N TRP A 134 5.42 6.65 -3.14
CA TRP A 134 4.08 6.91 -3.67
C TRP A 134 3.73 8.37 -3.43
N LYS A 135 3.57 9.13 -4.49
CA LYS A 135 3.29 10.56 -4.41
C LYS A 135 1.81 10.79 -4.12
N MET A 136 1.49 11.76 -3.26
CA MET A 136 0.11 12.04 -2.81
C MET A 136 -0.36 13.46 -3.16
N ARG A 137 0.32 14.17 -4.06
CA ARG A 137 -0.13 15.50 -4.51
C ARG A 137 -1.33 15.36 -5.45
N ALA A 138 -2.22 16.34 -5.49
CA ALA A 138 -3.42 16.33 -6.31
C ALA A 138 -3.18 15.89 -7.77
N LYS A 139 -2.12 16.40 -8.40
CA LYS A 139 -1.73 16.02 -9.76
C LYS A 139 -1.35 14.52 -9.90
N ASP A 140 -0.76 13.93 -8.86
CA ASP A 140 -0.36 12.53 -8.88
C ASP A 140 -1.59 11.63 -8.69
N LEU A 141 -2.57 12.04 -7.87
CA LEU A 141 -3.82 11.32 -7.66
C LEU A 141 -4.66 11.23 -8.95
N LEU A 142 -4.71 12.31 -9.73
CA LEU A 142 -5.37 12.30 -11.04
C LEU A 142 -4.73 11.30 -12.02
N LEU A 143 -3.42 11.11 -11.96
CA LEU A 143 -2.74 10.10 -12.77
C LEU A 143 -3.11 8.68 -12.35
N TYR A 144 -3.29 8.44 -11.04
CA TYR A 144 -3.72 7.13 -10.54
C TYR A 144 -5.17 6.82 -10.92
N GLU A 145 -6.07 7.80 -10.85
CA GLU A 145 -7.46 7.67 -11.29
C GLU A 145 -7.59 7.33 -12.78
N ALA A 146 -6.72 7.92 -13.61
CA ALA A 146 -6.71 7.69 -15.05
C ALA A 146 -6.05 6.35 -15.46
N ASP A 147 -5.38 5.66 -14.55
CA ASP A 147 -4.66 4.41 -14.84
C ASP A 147 -5.48 3.17 -14.47
N PRO A 148 -5.98 2.38 -15.43
CA PRO A 148 -6.78 1.18 -15.14
C PRO A 148 -5.98 0.08 -14.41
N GLU A 149 -4.64 0.13 -14.43
CA GLU A 149 -3.77 -0.78 -13.69
C GLU A 149 -3.57 -0.37 -12.22
N VAL A 150 -4.05 0.80 -11.82
CA VAL A 150 -4.13 1.21 -10.40
C VAL A 150 -5.53 0.96 -9.89
N LYS A 151 -5.68 0.08 -8.91
CA LYS A 151 -6.94 -0.10 -8.20
C LYS A 151 -6.99 0.88 -7.04
N HIS A 152 -8.10 1.58 -6.88
CA HIS A 152 -8.28 2.59 -5.85
C HIS A 152 -9.63 2.40 -5.15
N ILE A 153 -9.61 2.52 -3.84
CA ILE A 153 -10.81 2.50 -2.99
C ILE A 153 -10.67 3.63 -1.99
N ARG A 154 -11.73 4.43 -1.87
CA ARG A 154 -11.85 5.45 -0.82
C ARG A 154 -12.93 5.07 0.18
N VAL A 155 -12.63 5.23 1.45
CA VAL A 155 -13.56 5.10 2.56
C VAL A 155 -13.67 6.45 3.26
N GLU A 156 -14.86 7.01 3.35
CA GLU A 156 -15.11 8.28 4.04
C GLU A 156 -15.48 8.06 5.50
N PHE A 157 -14.94 8.91 6.36
CA PHE A 157 -15.22 8.90 7.79
C PHE A 157 -16.22 9.99 8.14
N ARG A 158 -17.20 9.66 8.98
CA ARG A 158 -18.15 10.65 9.53
C ARG A 158 -17.64 11.32 10.80
N ALA A 159 -16.63 10.74 11.42
CA ALA A 159 -15.99 11.27 12.62
C ALA A 159 -14.48 11.00 12.54
N ASP A 160 -13.67 11.88 13.12
CA ASP A 160 -12.21 11.77 13.16
C ASP A 160 -11.71 11.05 14.43
N SER A 161 -12.55 10.92 15.44
CA SER A 161 -12.25 10.25 16.70
C SER A 161 -13.53 9.85 17.45
N TRP A 162 -13.37 9.11 18.52
CA TRP A 162 -14.47 8.71 19.41
C TRP A 162 -14.94 9.82 20.36
N GLY A 163 -14.27 10.97 20.40
CA GLY A 163 -14.66 12.11 21.23
C GLY A 163 -14.48 11.92 22.73
N TRP A 164 -13.43 11.17 23.13
CA TRP A 164 -13.06 11.02 24.56
C TRP A 164 -12.46 12.31 25.12
#